data_14bd7ea4469663bad7961c65ff3e80d6
#
_entry.id   14bd7ea4469663bad7961c65ff3e80d6
#
_cell.length_a   1.000
_cell.length_b   1.000
_cell.length_c   1.000
_cell.angle_alpha   90.00
_cell.angle_beta   90.00
_cell.angle_gamma   90.00
#
_symmetry.space_group_name_H-M   'P 1'
#
loop_
_entity.id
_entity.type
_entity.pdbx_description
1 polymer ?
#
loop_
_entity_poly.entity_id
_entity_poly.type
_entity_poly.pdbx_seq_one_letter_code
_entity_poly.pdbx_strand_id
1 'polypeptide(L)'
;MSKFETKVEKEILVIACPMAIDKVAAREFFDLFQGWMMRPEETVVIDFTRTRSVDRLFFQNLVQIKAILKTNSKNLFTLHIAPSLLKEIKSAGMEGVFSPIEKLEQAVASGIVLDFIQPFLAATKKVIEVQCHTTAKPSVPKIREKVPENIAIVGMMEFQSKGSRGRFLLSMNREAFFEVYQNMLGDKIDSIGKDESDAVGEIVNIIYGQAKIDLNRRGFAFDRAFPTVFFGDKISECQFAIGKAVVLAFATPAGIFEVDIEFSKVG
;
A
#
# COMPACT_ATOMS: atom_id res chain seq x y z
N MET A 1 -7.82 30.87 -21.41
CA MET A 1 -7.37 30.61 -20.03
C MET A 1 -7.88 29.22 -19.64
N SER A 2 -7.01 28.32 -19.15
CA SER A 2 -7.44 26.97 -18.79
C SER A 2 -8.47 27.01 -17.66
N LYS A 3 -9.49 26.13 -17.75
CA LYS A 3 -10.47 25.94 -16.68
C LYS A 3 -9.89 25.21 -15.46
N PHE A 4 -8.72 24.55 -15.63
CA PHE A 4 -7.99 23.81 -14.60
C PHE A 4 -6.83 24.64 -14.05
N GLU A 5 -6.86 24.86 -12.76
CA GLU A 5 -5.80 25.59 -12.04
C GLU A 5 -4.81 24.58 -11.46
N THR A 6 -3.52 24.85 -11.60
CA THR A 6 -2.49 23.96 -11.07
C THR A 6 -1.64 24.69 -10.04
N LYS A 7 -1.30 24.01 -8.94
CA LYS A 7 -0.33 24.46 -7.95
C LYS A 7 0.54 23.29 -7.50
N VAL A 8 1.73 23.60 -7.02
CA VAL A 8 2.57 22.63 -6.33
C VAL A 8 2.51 22.91 -4.83
N GLU A 9 2.17 21.89 -4.06
CA GLU A 9 2.10 21.96 -2.61
C GLU A 9 2.69 20.67 -2.02
N LYS A 10 3.71 20.79 -1.16
CA LYS A 10 4.39 19.64 -0.54
C LYS A 10 4.90 18.61 -1.57
N GLU A 11 5.51 19.09 -2.66
CA GLU A 11 5.99 18.25 -3.78
C GLU A 11 4.88 17.47 -4.53
N ILE A 12 3.62 17.86 -4.34
CA ILE A 12 2.45 17.30 -5.03
C ILE A 12 1.98 18.30 -6.10
N LEU A 13 1.71 17.80 -7.30
CA LEU A 13 0.96 18.56 -8.30
C LEU A 13 -0.52 18.48 -8.00
N VAL A 14 -1.12 19.57 -7.52
CA VAL A 14 -2.56 19.68 -7.29
C VAL A 14 -3.21 20.35 -8.50
N ILE A 15 -4.22 19.68 -9.05
CA ILE A 15 -5.02 20.16 -10.18
C ILE A 15 -6.45 20.42 -9.69
N ALA A 16 -6.79 21.68 -9.51
CA ALA A 16 -8.12 22.07 -9.09
C ALA A 16 -9.10 22.06 -10.28
N CYS A 17 -10.18 21.30 -10.13
CA CYS A 17 -11.23 21.18 -11.14
C CYS A 17 -12.23 22.33 -11.07
N PRO A 18 -12.79 22.75 -12.22
CA PRO A 18 -13.86 23.75 -12.28
C PRO A 18 -15.17 23.23 -11.67
N MET A 19 -16.15 24.11 -11.47
CA MET A 19 -17.46 23.77 -10.93
C MET A 19 -18.20 22.74 -11.79
N ALA A 20 -18.07 22.83 -13.11
CA ALA A 20 -18.64 21.87 -14.05
C ALA A 20 -17.56 21.43 -15.05
N ILE A 21 -17.43 20.12 -15.23
CA ILE A 21 -16.57 19.53 -16.25
C ILE A 21 -17.46 18.98 -17.35
N ASP A 22 -17.68 19.78 -18.37
CA ASP A 22 -18.37 19.41 -19.60
C ASP A 22 -17.43 18.63 -20.55
N LYS A 23 -17.93 18.20 -21.70
CA LYS A 23 -17.14 17.48 -22.72
C LYS A 23 -15.94 18.28 -23.23
N VAL A 24 -16.07 19.61 -23.32
CA VAL A 24 -14.97 20.47 -23.76
C VAL A 24 -13.88 20.52 -22.71
N ALA A 25 -14.26 20.77 -21.46
CA ALA A 25 -13.32 20.73 -20.34
C ALA A 25 -12.66 19.35 -20.17
N ALA A 26 -13.40 18.26 -20.39
CA ALA A 26 -12.85 16.92 -20.33
C ALA A 26 -11.75 16.67 -21.39
N ARG A 27 -11.91 17.18 -22.60
CA ARG A 27 -10.88 17.12 -23.64
C ARG A 27 -9.69 18.01 -23.31
N GLU A 28 -9.94 19.26 -22.90
CA GLU A 28 -8.89 20.18 -22.46
C GLU A 28 -8.03 19.56 -21.35
N PHE A 29 -8.65 18.91 -20.37
CA PHE A 29 -7.94 18.22 -19.29
C PHE A 29 -6.98 17.16 -19.81
N PHE A 30 -7.41 16.35 -20.77
CA PHE A 30 -6.60 15.30 -21.36
C PHE A 30 -5.41 15.87 -22.16
N ASP A 31 -5.65 16.95 -22.90
CA ASP A 31 -4.59 17.61 -23.67
C ASP A 31 -3.52 18.25 -22.76
N LEU A 32 -3.96 18.88 -21.65
CA LEU A 32 -3.06 19.47 -20.65
C LEU A 32 -2.26 18.41 -19.89
N PHE A 33 -2.82 17.20 -19.76
CA PHE A 33 -2.20 16.12 -19.00
C PHE A 33 -0.80 15.77 -19.50
N GLN A 34 -0.55 15.82 -20.81
CA GLN A 34 0.78 15.54 -21.38
C GLN A 34 1.84 16.52 -20.84
N GLY A 35 1.50 17.78 -20.70
CA GLY A 35 2.38 18.79 -20.09
C GLY A 35 2.64 18.51 -18.59
N TRP A 36 1.64 18.06 -17.89
CA TRP A 36 1.77 17.71 -16.47
C TRP A 36 2.63 16.45 -16.25
N MET A 37 2.59 15.51 -17.19
CA MET A 37 3.44 14.31 -17.14
C MET A 37 4.94 14.60 -17.16
N MET A 38 5.34 15.69 -17.79
CA MET A 38 6.76 16.11 -17.88
C MET A 38 7.25 16.81 -16.61
N ARG A 39 6.38 17.04 -15.66
CA ARG A 39 6.75 17.69 -14.38
C ARG A 39 7.48 16.73 -13.46
N PRO A 40 8.34 17.24 -12.54
CA PRO A 40 9.10 16.38 -11.64
C PRO A 40 8.27 15.71 -10.53
N GLU A 41 7.08 16.26 -10.21
CA GLU A 41 6.26 15.75 -9.12
C GLU A 41 5.80 14.31 -9.40
N GLU A 42 6.07 13.40 -8.47
CA GLU A 42 5.69 11.98 -8.57
C GLU A 42 4.23 11.73 -8.17
N THR A 43 3.62 12.67 -7.48
CA THR A 43 2.23 12.57 -7.02
C THR A 43 1.38 13.68 -7.63
N VAL A 44 0.25 13.26 -8.20
CA VAL A 44 -0.77 14.14 -8.77
C VAL A 44 -2.06 13.98 -7.96
N VAL A 45 -2.64 15.11 -7.55
CA VAL A 45 -3.95 15.15 -6.87
C VAL A 45 -4.93 15.95 -7.71
N ILE A 46 -6.06 15.34 -8.03
CA ILE A 46 -7.17 16.03 -8.68
C ILE A 46 -8.15 16.47 -7.60
N ASP A 47 -8.30 17.78 -7.44
CA ASP A 47 -9.14 18.38 -6.40
C ASP A 47 -10.53 18.71 -6.96
N PHE A 48 -11.55 18.02 -6.45
CA PHE A 48 -12.96 18.19 -6.80
C PHE A 48 -13.72 19.09 -5.83
N THR A 49 -13.05 19.83 -4.93
CA THR A 49 -13.71 20.65 -3.90
C THR A 49 -14.81 21.54 -4.46
N ARG A 50 -14.58 22.15 -5.62
CA ARG A 50 -15.55 23.06 -6.26
C ARG A 50 -16.48 22.35 -7.24
N THR A 51 -16.22 21.09 -7.60
CA THR A 51 -16.89 20.41 -8.70
C THR A 51 -18.26 19.86 -8.29
N ARG A 52 -19.28 20.16 -9.10
CA ARG A 52 -20.68 19.76 -8.89
C ARG A 52 -21.18 18.79 -9.95
N SER A 53 -20.64 18.87 -11.16
CA SER A 53 -21.01 17.97 -12.26
C SER A 53 -19.80 17.61 -13.11
N VAL A 54 -19.79 16.37 -13.62
CA VAL A 54 -18.69 15.82 -14.40
C VAL A 54 -19.25 15.03 -15.56
N ASP A 55 -18.83 15.33 -16.78
CA ASP A 55 -19.18 14.55 -17.97
C ASP A 55 -18.46 13.18 -17.92
N ARG A 56 -19.14 12.14 -18.40
CA ARG A 56 -18.61 10.77 -18.43
C ARG A 56 -17.26 10.65 -19.15
N LEU A 57 -17.02 11.48 -20.16
CA LEU A 57 -15.74 11.49 -20.88
C LEU A 57 -14.55 11.80 -19.95
N PHE A 58 -14.74 12.67 -18.96
CA PHE A 58 -13.69 12.99 -18.00
C PHE A 58 -13.26 11.76 -17.18
N PHE A 59 -14.22 10.95 -16.76
CA PHE A 59 -13.93 9.72 -16.04
C PHE A 59 -13.19 8.71 -16.92
N GLN A 60 -13.57 8.59 -18.20
CA GLN A 60 -12.87 7.73 -19.16
C GLN A 60 -11.43 8.20 -19.36
N ASN A 61 -11.20 9.51 -19.46
CA ASN A 61 -9.88 10.09 -19.55
C ASN A 61 -9.04 9.78 -18.30
N LEU A 62 -9.63 9.85 -17.10
CA LEU A 62 -8.93 9.52 -15.85
C LEU A 62 -8.47 8.06 -15.78
N VAL A 63 -9.25 7.12 -16.35
CA VAL A 63 -8.83 5.71 -16.47
C VAL A 63 -7.54 5.60 -17.28
N GLN A 64 -7.49 6.25 -18.42
CA GLN A 64 -6.31 6.25 -19.31
C GLN A 64 -5.13 6.96 -18.63
N ILE A 65 -5.37 8.12 -18.03
CA ILE A 65 -4.38 8.90 -17.31
C ILE A 65 -3.77 8.07 -16.16
N LYS A 66 -4.58 7.39 -15.37
CA LYS A 66 -4.09 6.53 -14.29
C LYS A 66 -3.18 5.41 -14.80
N ALA A 67 -3.53 4.79 -15.93
CA ALA A 67 -2.70 3.76 -16.54
C ALA A 67 -1.34 4.34 -17.00
N ILE A 68 -1.35 5.52 -17.65
CA ILE A 68 -0.12 6.20 -18.08
C ILE A 68 0.73 6.63 -16.88
N LEU A 69 0.12 7.20 -15.83
CA LEU A 69 0.84 7.58 -14.60
C LEU A 69 1.52 6.38 -13.97
N LYS A 70 0.82 5.25 -13.90
CA LYS A 70 1.36 4.01 -13.33
C LYS A 70 2.60 3.51 -14.09
N THR A 71 2.61 3.58 -15.43
CA THR A 71 3.78 3.18 -16.22
C THR A 71 4.98 4.12 -16.05
N ASN A 72 4.74 5.33 -15.57
CA ASN A 72 5.77 6.34 -15.29
C ASN A 72 6.08 6.49 -13.79
N SER A 73 5.71 5.51 -12.97
CA SER A 73 5.92 5.51 -11.51
C SER A 73 5.34 6.74 -10.80
N LYS A 74 4.24 7.27 -11.33
CA LYS A 74 3.52 8.41 -10.74
C LYS A 74 2.20 7.97 -10.13
N ASN A 75 1.81 8.61 -9.03
CA ASN A 75 0.61 8.31 -8.28
C ASN A 75 -0.51 9.32 -8.58
N LEU A 76 -1.76 8.84 -8.65
CA LEU A 76 -2.95 9.67 -8.83
C LEU A 76 -3.90 9.50 -7.66
N PHE A 77 -4.23 10.61 -7.02
CA PHE A 77 -5.25 10.68 -5.97
C PHE A 77 -6.35 11.67 -6.34
N THR A 78 -7.48 11.54 -5.68
CA THR A 78 -8.61 12.44 -5.84
C THR A 78 -9.02 13.01 -4.49
N LEU A 79 -9.18 14.33 -4.42
CA LEU A 79 -9.50 15.07 -3.19
C LEU A 79 -10.91 15.58 -3.23
N HIS A 80 -11.66 15.46 -2.13
CA HIS A 80 -12.99 16.05 -1.91
C HIS A 80 -14.06 15.69 -2.98
N ILE A 81 -14.13 14.43 -3.38
CA ILE A 81 -15.20 13.99 -4.29
C ILE A 81 -16.55 14.06 -3.57
N ALA A 82 -17.50 14.83 -4.12
CA ALA A 82 -18.85 14.94 -3.56
C ALA A 82 -19.55 13.56 -3.54
N PRO A 83 -20.39 13.26 -2.52
CA PRO A 83 -21.09 11.98 -2.42
C PRO A 83 -21.94 11.62 -3.65
N SER A 84 -22.52 12.62 -4.32
CA SER A 84 -23.27 12.43 -5.58
C SER A 84 -22.37 11.90 -6.70
N LEU A 85 -21.18 12.49 -6.88
CA LEU A 85 -20.21 12.05 -7.87
C LEU A 85 -19.64 10.66 -7.53
N LEU A 86 -19.41 10.35 -6.25
CA LEU A 86 -19.02 9.02 -5.81
C LEU A 86 -20.07 7.96 -6.19
N LYS A 87 -21.35 8.30 -6.08
CA LYS A 87 -22.45 7.40 -6.48
C LYS A 87 -22.44 7.14 -7.99
N GLU A 88 -22.18 8.16 -8.80
CA GLU A 88 -22.06 8.03 -10.26
C GLU A 88 -20.85 7.17 -10.65
N ILE A 89 -19.68 7.39 -10.02
CA ILE A 89 -18.47 6.61 -10.20
C ILE A 89 -18.73 5.13 -9.89
N LYS A 90 -19.40 4.84 -8.77
CA LYS A 90 -19.80 3.48 -8.38
C LYS A 90 -20.74 2.84 -9.40
N SER A 91 -21.77 3.56 -9.80
CA SER A 91 -22.72 3.07 -10.80
C SER A 91 -22.08 2.77 -12.15
N ALA A 92 -20.98 3.43 -12.48
CA ALA A 92 -20.22 3.23 -13.69
C ALA A 92 -19.13 2.13 -13.56
N GLY A 93 -18.99 1.47 -12.40
CA GLY A 93 -17.98 0.45 -12.15
C GLY A 93 -16.53 0.97 -12.14
N MET A 94 -16.33 2.26 -11.89
CA MET A 94 -15.04 2.94 -11.98
C MET A 94 -14.36 3.18 -10.62
N GLU A 95 -14.81 2.53 -9.56
CA GLU A 95 -14.27 2.72 -8.19
C GLU A 95 -12.76 2.50 -8.10
N GLY A 96 -12.25 1.49 -8.81
CA GLY A 96 -10.82 1.16 -8.81
C GLY A 96 -9.91 2.21 -9.47
N VAL A 97 -10.48 3.20 -10.17
CA VAL A 97 -9.74 4.29 -10.81
C VAL A 97 -9.43 5.40 -9.83
N PHE A 98 -10.30 5.59 -8.85
CA PHE A 98 -10.22 6.67 -7.89
C PHE A 98 -9.55 6.19 -6.60
N SER A 99 -8.59 6.97 -6.14
CA SER A 99 -7.96 6.80 -4.82
C SER A 99 -8.33 8.04 -3.99
N PRO A 100 -9.54 8.05 -3.40
CA PRO A 100 -10.04 9.23 -2.69
C PRO A 100 -9.23 9.47 -1.42
N ILE A 101 -8.91 10.73 -1.17
CA ILE A 101 -8.28 11.22 0.04
C ILE A 101 -9.09 12.40 0.61
N GLU A 102 -9.03 12.59 1.91
CA GLU A 102 -9.69 13.70 2.59
C GLU A 102 -8.76 14.91 2.76
N LYS A 103 -7.45 14.66 2.83
CA LYS A 103 -6.41 15.69 3.04
C LYS A 103 -5.19 15.39 2.18
N LEU A 104 -4.49 16.45 1.75
CA LEU A 104 -3.25 16.35 0.95
C LEU A 104 -2.14 15.56 1.64
N GLU A 105 -2.07 15.61 2.97
CA GLU A 105 -1.11 14.83 3.75
C GLU A 105 -1.23 13.32 3.51
N GLN A 106 -2.44 12.84 3.24
CA GLN A 106 -2.67 11.43 2.90
C GLN A 106 -2.05 11.08 1.53
N ALA A 107 -2.05 11.99 0.56
CA ALA A 107 -1.38 11.78 -0.72
C ALA A 107 0.15 11.70 -0.57
N VAL A 108 0.74 12.58 0.26
CA VAL A 108 2.18 12.53 0.57
C VAL A 108 2.54 11.19 1.20
N ALA A 109 1.79 10.80 2.23
CA ALA A 109 1.99 9.53 2.90
C ALA A 109 1.76 8.33 1.97
N SER A 110 0.72 8.39 1.12
CA SER A 110 0.31 7.27 0.26
C SER A 110 1.18 7.13 -1.00
N GLY A 111 1.72 8.21 -1.57
CA GLY A 111 2.56 8.15 -2.76
C GLY A 111 3.84 7.35 -2.52
N ILE A 112 4.62 7.77 -1.53
CA ILE A 112 5.85 7.07 -1.11
C ILE A 112 5.51 5.67 -0.57
N VAL A 113 4.40 5.55 0.16
CA VAL A 113 3.96 4.33 0.81
C VAL A 113 3.53 3.27 -0.20
N LEU A 114 2.83 3.60 -1.29
CA LEU A 114 2.38 2.61 -2.27
C LEU A 114 3.54 1.98 -3.05
N ASP A 115 4.49 2.77 -3.52
CA ASP A 115 5.68 2.26 -4.22
C ASP A 115 6.57 1.42 -3.31
N PHE A 116 6.57 1.74 -2.02
CA PHE A 116 7.29 0.99 -1.00
C PHE A 116 6.56 -0.27 -0.56
N ILE A 117 5.24 -0.21 -0.36
CA ILE A 117 4.42 -1.32 0.16
C ILE A 117 4.22 -2.42 -0.88
N GLN A 118 4.00 -2.07 -2.15
CA GLN A 118 3.67 -3.06 -3.18
C GLN A 118 4.67 -4.21 -3.31
N PRO A 119 6.01 -3.98 -3.29
CA PRO A 119 6.99 -5.06 -3.30
C PRO A 119 6.82 -6.03 -2.13
N PHE A 120 6.56 -5.53 -0.92
CA PHE A 120 6.33 -6.39 0.25
C PHE A 120 5.05 -7.21 0.13
N LEU A 121 3.96 -6.62 -0.34
CA LEU A 121 2.69 -7.33 -0.54
C LEU A 121 2.81 -8.43 -1.59
N ALA A 122 3.46 -8.12 -2.72
CA ALA A 122 3.70 -9.08 -3.79
C ALA A 122 4.62 -10.23 -3.31
N ALA A 123 5.69 -9.91 -2.58
CA ALA A 123 6.60 -10.89 -2.01
C ALA A 123 5.90 -11.75 -0.96
N THR A 124 5.11 -11.15 -0.05
CA THR A 124 4.35 -11.89 0.96
C THR A 124 3.42 -12.90 0.31
N LYS A 125 2.57 -12.44 -0.63
CA LYS A 125 1.65 -13.35 -1.33
C LYS A 125 2.41 -14.50 -1.98
N LYS A 126 3.46 -14.20 -2.75
CA LYS A 126 4.26 -15.20 -3.45
C LYS A 126 4.91 -16.20 -2.50
N VAL A 127 5.49 -15.75 -1.39
CA VAL A 127 6.16 -16.62 -0.42
C VAL A 127 5.16 -17.53 0.26
N ILE A 128 4.03 -17.00 0.73
CA ILE A 128 3.00 -17.80 1.39
C ILE A 128 2.37 -18.83 0.42
N GLU A 129 2.11 -18.43 -0.84
CA GLU A 129 1.51 -19.35 -1.82
C GLU A 129 2.53 -20.39 -2.35
N VAL A 130 3.77 -19.99 -2.62
CA VAL A 130 4.74 -20.85 -3.31
C VAL A 130 5.64 -21.62 -2.35
N GLN A 131 6.12 -20.98 -1.28
CA GLN A 131 7.04 -21.62 -0.32
C GLN A 131 6.28 -22.34 0.80
N CYS A 132 5.16 -21.73 1.24
CA CYS A 132 4.37 -22.30 2.33
C CYS A 132 3.15 -23.08 1.82
N HIS A 133 2.96 -23.22 0.50
CA HIS A 133 1.85 -23.96 -0.11
C HIS A 133 0.47 -23.60 0.47
N THR A 134 0.29 -22.35 0.90
CA THR A 134 -0.93 -21.86 1.57
C THR A 134 -1.59 -20.76 0.75
N THR A 135 -2.87 -20.91 0.43
CA THR A 135 -3.63 -19.86 -0.28
C THR A 135 -3.86 -18.68 0.64
N ALA A 136 -3.52 -17.46 0.17
CA ALA A 136 -3.66 -16.23 0.92
C ALA A 136 -4.49 -15.20 0.17
N LYS A 137 -5.64 -14.80 0.73
CA LYS A 137 -6.53 -13.80 0.14
C LYS A 137 -6.35 -12.46 0.86
N PRO A 138 -5.83 -11.42 0.18
CA PRO A 138 -5.60 -10.12 0.79
C PRO A 138 -6.91 -9.36 1.01
N SER A 139 -6.98 -8.61 2.10
CA SER A 139 -8.01 -7.61 2.39
C SER A 139 -7.67 -6.26 1.75
N VAL A 140 -8.48 -5.24 2.04
CA VAL A 140 -8.16 -3.85 1.69
C VAL A 140 -7.13 -3.29 2.69
N PRO A 141 -6.05 -2.65 2.23
CA PRO A 141 -5.08 -1.99 3.13
C PRO A 141 -5.73 -0.89 3.98
N LYS A 142 -5.30 -0.77 5.22
CA LYS A 142 -5.72 0.29 6.18
C LYS A 142 -4.54 0.73 7.04
N ILE A 143 -4.72 1.84 7.72
CA ILE A 143 -3.76 2.27 8.75
C ILE A 143 -3.99 1.44 10.02
N ARG A 144 -2.92 1.06 10.68
CA ARG A 144 -2.96 0.35 11.97
C ARG A 144 -3.57 1.25 13.05
N GLU A 145 -4.78 0.93 13.51
CA GLU A 145 -5.48 1.72 14.53
C GLU A 145 -5.25 1.20 15.94
N LYS A 146 -5.02 -0.10 16.11
CA LYS A 146 -4.82 -0.76 17.41
C LYS A 146 -3.84 -1.93 17.30
N VAL A 147 -3.28 -2.35 18.43
CA VAL A 147 -2.50 -3.59 18.51
C VAL A 147 -3.41 -4.75 18.08
N PRO A 148 -2.91 -5.66 17.20
CA PRO A 148 -3.72 -6.80 16.76
C PRO A 148 -3.99 -7.76 17.92
N GLU A 149 -5.16 -8.37 17.90
CA GLU A 149 -5.61 -9.36 18.89
C GLU A 149 -5.32 -10.79 18.41
N ASN A 150 -5.22 -11.73 19.34
CA ASN A 150 -5.05 -13.17 19.06
C ASN A 150 -3.81 -13.52 18.20
N ILE A 151 -2.72 -12.77 18.38
CA ILE A 151 -1.44 -13.11 17.75
C ILE A 151 -0.77 -14.23 18.53
N ALA A 152 -0.25 -15.23 17.82
CA ALA A 152 0.56 -16.29 18.40
C ALA A 152 2.06 -16.11 18.12
N ILE A 153 2.40 -15.45 16.99
CA ILE A 153 3.78 -15.23 16.57
C ILE A 153 3.89 -13.98 15.69
N VAL A 154 5.01 -13.27 15.83
CA VAL A 154 5.37 -12.11 14.99
C VAL A 154 6.80 -12.26 14.50
N GLY A 155 7.00 -12.21 13.20
CA GLY A 155 8.31 -11.99 12.61
C GLY A 155 8.47 -10.53 12.19
N MET A 156 9.56 -9.88 12.60
CA MET A 156 9.84 -8.48 12.31
C MET A 156 11.18 -8.33 11.57
N MET A 157 11.21 -7.46 10.59
CA MET A 157 12.41 -7.01 9.90
C MET A 157 12.52 -5.50 10.00
N GLU A 158 13.58 -5.01 10.63
CA GLU A 158 13.94 -3.59 10.61
C GLU A 158 15.00 -3.35 9.55
N PHE A 159 14.83 -2.30 8.76
CA PHE A 159 15.74 -1.98 7.67
C PHE A 159 15.97 -0.49 7.54
N GLN A 160 17.15 -0.15 7.04
CA GLN A 160 17.60 1.23 6.86
C GLN A 160 18.19 1.42 5.46
N SER A 161 18.10 2.65 4.97
CA SER A 161 18.74 3.16 3.75
C SER A 161 19.18 4.59 4.00
N LYS A 162 20.00 5.16 3.12
CA LYS A 162 20.36 6.59 3.20
C LYS A 162 19.08 7.44 3.18
N GLY A 163 18.80 8.13 4.31
CA GLY A 163 17.65 9.00 4.46
C GLY A 163 16.29 8.31 4.67
N SER A 164 16.26 6.99 4.94
CA SER A 164 15.01 6.27 5.17
C SER A 164 15.18 5.11 6.11
N ARG A 165 14.15 4.81 6.89
CA ARG A 165 14.06 3.62 7.73
C ARG A 165 12.67 3.02 7.63
N GLY A 166 12.53 1.74 7.89
CA GLY A 166 11.24 1.09 7.91
C GLY A 166 11.25 -0.22 8.68
N ARG A 167 10.05 -0.74 8.88
CA ARG A 167 9.80 -2.04 9.49
C ARG A 167 8.76 -2.80 8.69
N PHE A 168 8.97 -4.08 8.58
CA PHE A 168 8.02 -5.06 8.08
C PHE A 168 7.73 -6.05 9.20
N LEU A 169 6.46 -6.25 9.53
CA LEU A 169 6.02 -7.24 10.50
C LEU A 169 5.08 -8.23 9.81
N LEU A 170 5.27 -9.51 10.10
CA LEU A 170 4.36 -10.60 9.73
C LEU A 170 3.81 -11.19 11.03
N SER A 171 2.52 -10.95 11.31
CA SER A 171 1.83 -11.41 12.51
C SER A 171 0.83 -12.49 12.14
N MET A 172 0.88 -13.64 12.80
CA MET A 172 -0.03 -14.77 12.55
C MET A 172 -0.80 -15.14 13.82
N ASN A 173 -2.08 -15.47 13.67
CA ASN A 173 -2.78 -16.19 14.73
C ASN A 173 -2.31 -17.66 14.75
N ARG A 174 -2.68 -18.39 15.79
CA ARG A 174 -2.20 -19.77 16.01
C ARG A 174 -2.56 -20.69 14.85
N GLU A 175 -3.79 -20.63 14.39
CA GLU A 175 -4.33 -21.49 13.35
C GLU A 175 -3.63 -21.28 12.00
N ALA A 176 -3.45 -20.01 11.60
CA ALA A 176 -2.74 -19.66 10.38
C ALA A 176 -1.28 -20.09 10.43
N PHE A 177 -0.61 -19.90 11.58
CA PHE A 177 0.79 -20.32 11.72
C PHE A 177 0.93 -21.85 11.64
N PHE A 178 0.07 -22.59 12.32
CA PHE A 178 0.12 -24.07 12.29
C PHE A 178 -0.12 -24.62 10.89
N GLU A 179 -1.08 -24.04 10.14
CA GLU A 179 -1.32 -24.39 8.74
C GLU A 179 -0.08 -24.11 7.86
N VAL A 180 0.47 -22.90 7.97
CA VAL A 180 1.66 -22.48 7.20
C VAL A 180 2.85 -23.39 7.52
N TYR A 181 3.10 -23.65 8.79
CA TYR A 181 4.19 -24.53 9.24
C TYR A 181 4.02 -25.94 8.69
N GLN A 182 2.84 -26.55 8.88
CA GLN A 182 2.55 -27.89 8.38
C GLN A 182 2.70 -28.00 6.86
N ASN A 183 2.19 -27.02 6.12
CA ASN A 183 2.26 -27.02 4.66
C ASN A 183 3.69 -26.81 4.14
N MET A 184 4.52 -26.08 4.87
CA MET A 184 5.89 -25.79 4.50
C MET A 184 6.86 -26.94 4.84
N LEU A 185 6.71 -27.57 6.02
CA LEU A 185 7.66 -28.53 6.57
C LEU A 185 7.10 -29.97 6.64
N GLY A 186 5.78 -30.13 6.51
CA GLY A 186 5.11 -31.44 6.55
C GLY A 186 4.72 -31.92 7.95
N ASP A 187 5.23 -31.29 9.00
CA ASP A 187 5.02 -31.71 10.39
C ASP A 187 3.87 -30.97 11.05
N LYS A 188 3.05 -31.69 11.82
CA LYS A 188 2.05 -31.09 12.70
C LYS A 188 2.66 -30.69 14.02
N ILE A 189 2.35 -29.47 14.44
CA ILE A 189 2.78 -28.92 15.72
C ILE A 189 1.57 -28.61 16.61
N ASP A 190 1.73 -28.66 17.91
CA ASP A 190 0.72 -28.34 18.93
C ASP A 190 1.13 -27.13 19.79
N SER A 191 2.36 -26.71 19.70
CA SER A 191 2.95 -25.59 20.45
C SER A 191 3.94 -24.80 19.59
N ILE A 192 4.31 -23.61 20.03
CA ILE A 192 5.31 -22.77 19.40
C ILE A 192 6.51 -22.68 20.31
N GLY A 193 7.57 -23.37 19.97
CA GLY A 193 8.86 -23.29 20.61
C GLY A 193 9.87 -22.51 19.75
N LYS A 194 11.14 -22.68 20.08
CA LYS A 194 12.23 -21.99 19.37
C LYS A 194 12.35 -22.48 17.93
N ASP A 195 12.31 -23.79 17.73
CA ASP A 195 12.51 -24.39 16.40
C ASP A 195 11.36 -24.01 15.45
N GLU A 196 10.11 -24.02 15.95
CA GLU A 196 8.95 -23.57 15.17
C GLU A 196 9.00 -22.08 14.88
N SER A 197 9.50 -21.27 15.82
CA SER A 197 9.64 -19.82 15.62
C SER A 197 10.66 -19.45 14.55
N ASP A 198 11.70 -20.25 14.37
CA ASP A 198 12.72 -20.04 13.34
C ASP A 198 12.12 -20.09 11.93
N ALA A 199 11.04 -20.86 11.71
CA ALA A 199 10.33 -20.90 10.44
C ALA A 199 9.75 -19.54 10.05
N VAL A 200 9.20 -18.76 11.01
CA VAL A 200 8.68 -17.40 10.73
C VAL A 200 9.85 -16.45 10.42
N GLY A 201 10.97 -16.59 11.11
CA GLY A 201 12.18 -15.85 10.81
C GLY A 201 12.63 -16.05 9.36
N GLU A 202 12.63 -17.30 8.88
CA GLU A 202 12.97 -17.62 7.49
C GLU A 202 11.94 -17.05 6.50
N ILE A 203 10.63 -17.18 6.76
CA ILE A 203 9.58 -16.60 5.92
C ILE A 203 9.79 -15.09 5.77
N VAL A 204 10.00 -14.37 6.87
CA VAL A 204 10.24 -12.92 6.87
C VAL A 204 11.51 -12.56 6.10
N ASN A 205 12.57 -13.35 6.27
CA ASN A 205 13.83 -13.15 5.57
C ASN A 205 13.67 -13.31 4.04
N ILE A 206 12.93 -14.33 3.59
CA ILE A 206 12.64 -14.56 2.18
C ILE A 206 11.76 -13.42 1.61
N ILE A 207 10.70 -13.01 2.33
CA ILE A 207 9.83 -11.90 1.92
C ILE A 207 10.65 -10.63 1.76
N TYR A 208 11.46 -10.28 2.76
CA TYR A 208 12.32 -9.10 2.71
C TYR A 208 13.32 -9.17 1.55
N GLY A 209 13.97 -10.31 1.36
CA GLY A 209 14.91 -10.50 0.26
C GLY A 209 14.29 -10.28 -1.12
N GLN A 210 13.07 -10.80 -1.35
CA GLN A 210 12.35 -10.59 -2.60
C GLN A 210 11.89 -9.14 -2.76
N ALA A 211 11.30 -8.54 -1.72
CA ALA A 211 10.86 -7.14 -1.75
C ALA A 211 12.04 -6.19 -1.98
N LYS A 212 13.19 -6.45 -1.33
CA LYS A 212 14.41 -5.65 -1.47
C LYS A 212 14.92 -5.57 -2.90
N ILE A 213 14.83 -6.65 -3.68
CA ILE A 213 15.25 -6.64 -5.09
C ILE A 213 14.44 -5.58 -5.87
N ASP A 214 13.12 -5.56 -5.71
CA ASP A 214 12.26 -4.60 -6.40
C ASP A 214 12.41 -3.18 -5.85
N LEU A 215 12.57 -3.04 -4.54
CA LEU A 215 12.82 -1.75 -3.90
C LEU A 215 14.16 -1.15 -4.35
N ASN A 216 15.21 -1.94 -4.46
CA ASN A 216 16.50 -1.48 -4.96
C ASN A 216 16.41 -1.00 -6.42
N ARG A 217 15.64 -1.67 -7.27
CA ARG A 217 15.36 -1.21 -8.66
C ARG A 217 14.62 0.12 -8.70
N ARG A 218 13.84 0.43 -7.65
CA ARG A 218 13.13 1.71 -7.48
C ARG A 218 13.98 2.78 -6.76
N GLY A 219 15.24 2.49 -6.44
CA GLY A 219 16.16 3.45 -5.83
C GLY A 219 16.22 3.46 -4.30
N PHE A 220 15.54 2.52 -3.62
CA PHE A 220 15.53 2.43 -2.14
C PHE A 220 16.74 1.72 -1.57
N ALA A 221 17.79 1.48 -2.07
CA ALA A 221 19.09 0.91 -1.63
C ALA A 221 19.15 0.50 -0.12
N PHE A 222 18.35 -0.49 0.31
CA PHE A 222 18.32 -0.94 1.71
C PHE A 222 19.52 -1.84 2.06
N ASP A 223 20.00 -1.69 3.29
CA ASP A 223 21.05 -2.50 3.87
C ASP A 223 20.60 -3.94 4.16
N ARG A 224 21.56 -4.79 4.52
CA ARG A 224 21.26 -6.13 5.01
C ARG A 224 20.58 -6.00 6.37
N ALA A 225 19.50 -6.76 6.57
CA ALA A 225 18.75 -6.82 7.81
C ALA A 225 18.58 -8.27 8.27
N PHE A 226 18.27 -8.47 9.53
CA PHE A 226 18.05 -9.77 10.14
C PHE A 226 16.68 -9.79 10.81
N PRO A 227 15.93 -10.90 10.73
CA PRO A 227 14.64 -11.00 11.36
C PRO A 227 14.77 -11.13 12.89
N THR A 228 13.79 -10.54 13.59
CA THR A 228 13.53 -10.78 15.01
C THR A 228 12.18 -11.47 15.13
N VAL A 229 12.06 -12.49 15.97
CA VAL A 229 10.80 -13.22 16.15
C VAL A 229 10.33 -13.12 17.59
N PHE A 230 9.04 -12.81 17.76
CA PHE A 230 8.35 -12.71 19.03
C PHE A 230 7.24 -13.78 19.09
N PHE A 231 7.23 -14.57 20.16
CA PHE A 231 6.18 -15.57 20.45
C PHE A 231 6.00 -15.74 21.95
N GLY A 232 4.88 -16.29 22.38
CA GLY A 232 4.54 -16.40 23.79
C GLY A 232 4.56 -15.04 24.51
N ASP A 233 5.17 -14.95 25.69
CA ASP A 233 5.22 -13.73 26.50
C ASP A 233 5.98 -12.58 25.81
N LYS A 234 6.89 -12.91 24.89
CA LYS A 234 7.69 -11.93 24.14
C LYS A 234 6.88 -11.12 23.12
N ILE A 235 5.66 -11.53 22.78
CA ILE A 235 4.79 -10.74 21.88
C ILE A 235 4.52 -9.35 22.46
N SER A 236 4.46 -9.22 23.78
CA SER A 236 4.29 -7.94 24.47
C SER A 236 5.45 -6.95 24.26
N GLU A 237 6.63 -7.43 23.88
CA GLU A 237 7.81 -6.62 23.57
C GLU A 237 7.75 -6.06 22.15
N CYS A 238 6.92 -6.64 21.27
CA CYS A 238 6.77 -6.18 19.91
C CYS A 238 5.99 -4.86 19.84
N GLN A 239 6.62 -3.83 19.29
CA GLN A 239 6.00 -2.51 19.16
C GLN A 239 5.33 -2.34 17.79
N PHE A 240 4.00 -2.27 17.78
CA PHE A 240 3.22 -1.96 16.59
C PHE A 240 3.13 -0.44 16.38
N ALA A 241 3.31 0.02 15.14
CA ALA A 241 3.30 1.45 14.78
C ALA A 241 1.86 1.97 14.57
N ILE A 242 1.15 2.21 15.67
CA ILE A 242 -0.22 2.72 15.64
C ILE A 242 -0.28 4.09 14.95
N GLY A 243 -1.23 4.25 14.03
CA GLY A 243 -1.42 5.47 13.23
C GLY A 243 -0.36 5.73 12.15
N LYS A 244 0.64 4.85 12.00
CA LYS A 244 1.76 5.04 11.07
C LYS A 244 1.98 3.87 10.10
N ALA A 245 1.75 2.64 10.55
CA ALA A 245 1.91 1.47 9.70
C ALA A 245 0.69 1.28 8.78
N VAL A 246 0.94 0.87 7.54
CA VAL A 246 -0.09 0.30 6.69
C VAL A 246 -0.19 -1.18 6.98
N VAL A 247 -1.39 -1.65 7.28
CA VAL A 247 -1.68 -3.05 7.54
C VAL A 247 -2.52 -3.65 6.43
N LEU A 248 -2.18 -4.88 6.06
CA LEU A 248 -2.95 -5.73 5.17
C LEU A 248 -3.17 -7.08 5.84
N ALA A 249 -4.43 -7.44 6.06
CA ALA A 249 -4.79 -8.76 6.54
C ALA A 249 -4.93 -9.73 5.37
N PHE A 250 -4.52 -10.97 5.57
CA PHE A 250 -4.66 -12.08 4.64
C PHE A 250 -5.46 -13.19 5.32
N ALA A 251 -6.50 -13.67 4.64
CA ALA A 251 -7.23 -14.85 5.06
C ALA A 251 -6.62 -16.11 4.44
N THR A 252 -6.34 -17.12 5.26
CA THR A 252 -6.00 -18.48 4.86
C THR A 252 -7.18 -19.43 5.17
N PRO A 253 -7.17 -20.67 4.71
CA PRO A 253 -8.21 -21.65 5.10
C PRO A 253 -8.33 -21.86 6.61
N ALA A 254 -7.25 -21.81 7.37
CA ALA A 254 -7.26 -22.08 8.81
C ALA A 254 -7.35 -20.82 9.69
N GLY A 255 -6.89 -19.65 9.18
CA GLY A 255 -6.86 -18.47 10.04
C GLY A 255 -6.49 -17.19 9.30
N ILE A 256 -5.96 -16.22 10.05
CA ILE A 256 -5.60 -14.90 9.53
C ILE A 256 -4.16 -14.58 9.91
N PHE A 257 -3.44 -13.99 8.96
CA PHE A 257 -2.20 -13.28 9.25
C PHE A 257 -2.27 -11.84 8.76
N GLU A 258 -1.48 -10.98 9.36
CA GLU A 258 -1.40 -9.56 9.01
C GLU A 258 0.04 -9.18 8.67
N VAL A 259 0.16 -8.27 7.71
CA VAL A 259 1.42 -7.64 7.35
C VAL A 259 1.33 -6.16 7.70
N ASP A 260 2.23 -5.69 8.55
CA ASP A 260 2.40 -4.28 8.84
C ASP A 260 3.65 -3.75 8.14
N ILE A 261 3.52 -2.61 7.49
CA ILE A 261 4.63 -1.95 6.82
C ILE A 261 4.69 -0.52 7.31
N GLU A 262 5.77 -0.17 7.98
CA GLU A 262 6.11 1.19 8.38
C GLU A 262 7.29 1.68 7.56
N PHE A 263 7.18 2.92 7.09
CA PHE A 263 8.25 3.59 6.38
C PHE A 263 8.31 5.06 6.81
N SER A 264 9.51 5.57 7.05
CA SER A 264 9.75 6.98 7.36
C SER A 264 11.01 7.47 6.69
N LYS A 265 10.96 8.66 6.09
CA LYS A 265 12.16 9.40 5.71
C LYS A 265 12.83 9.88 7.00
N VAL A 266 14.14 9.70 7.09
CA VAL A 266 14.99 10.29 8.13
C VAL A 266 15.49 11.61 7.55
N GLY A 267 15.02 12.72 8.11
CA GLY A 267 15.41 14.06 7.70
C GLY A 267 16.88 14.36 7.96
#